data_fef5d7d3a5bba776d092c618d3a0fe34
#
_entry.id   fef5d7d3a5bba776d092c618d3a0fe34
#
_cell.length_a   1.000
_cell.length_b   1.000
_cell.length_c   1.000
_cell.angle_alpha   90.00
_cell.angle_beta   90.00
_cell.angle_gamma   90.00
#
_symmetry.space_group_name_H-M   'P 1'
#
loop_
_entity.id
_entity.type
_entity.pdbx_description
1 polymer ?
#
loop_
_entity_poly.entity_id
_entity_poly.type
_entity_poly.pdbx_seq_one_letter_code
_entity_poly.pdbx_strand_id
1 'polypeptide(L)'
;MGIALRLATRADIPRLSDLIARSARGLSVEEYRPEQVDGALRGAFGIDSQLIDDETYFVADENGELAGCGGWSFRSTLFGGDARGGDARGGRDASLLDPSTQAAKIRAFFVEPTKARRGVGSALLERCEREARARGFAHAELMATLPGLKLYAARGYVGGKMVRYDLGAGESIEFVPMRKDLR
;
A
#
# COMPACT_ATOMS: atom_id res chain seq x y z
N MET A 1 6.64 -24.96 -2.49
CA MET A 1 5.94 -24.05 -3.41
C MET A 1 6.14 -22.64 -2.87
N GLY A 2 6.71 -21.75 -3.66
CA GLY A 2 7.12 -20.42 -3.20
C GLY A 2 6.25 -19.32 -3.78
N ILE A 3 6.21 -18.18 -3.08
CA ILE A 3 5.67 -16.93 -3.59
C ILE A 3 6.67 -16.37 -4.58
N ALA A 4 6.26 -16.18 -5.84
CA ALA A 4 7.05 -15.51 -6.85
C ALA A 4 6.69 -14.02 -6.89
N LEU A 5 7.71 -13.15 -6.87
CA LEU A 5 7.53 -11.70 -6.97
C LEU A 5 7.99 -11.19 -8.33
N ARG A 6 7.17 -10.40 -8.98
CA ARG A 6 7.51 -9.70 -10.24
C ARG A 6 7.03 -8.26 -10.21
N LEU A 7 7.54 -7.45 -11.11
CA LEU A 7 6.99 -6.11 -11.34
C LEU A 7 5.58 -6.22 -11.92
N ALA A 8 4.71 -5.33 -11.46
CA ALA A 8 3.40 -5.13 -12.05
C ALA A 8 3.54 -4.41 -13.39
N THR A 9 2.65 -4.71 -14.30
CA THR A 9 2.50 -4.04 -15.60
C THR A 9 1.12 -3.42 -15.74
N ARG A 10 0.93 -2.54 -16.69
CA ARG A 10 -0.40 -1.98 -16.97
C ARG A 10 -1.43 -3.04 -17.36
N ALA A 11 -1.01 -4.17 -17.92
CA ALA A 11 -1.88 -5.32 -18.22
C ALA A 11 -2.43 -6.01 -16.95
N ASP A 12 -1.79 -5.85 -15.81
CA ASP A 12 -2.26 -6.40 -14.54
C ASP A 12 -3.41 -5.58 -13.92
N ILE A 13 -3.63 -4.33 -14.33
CA ILE A 13 -4.57 -3.40 -13.71
C ILE A 13 -5.97 -4.00 -13.47
N PRO A 14 -6.64 -4.65 -14.42
CA PRO A 14 -7.97 -5.23 -14.18
C PRO A 14 -7.95 -6.26 -13.03
N ARG A 15 -6.99 -7.20 -13.06
CA ARG A 15 -6.85 -8.24 -12.02
C ARG A 15 -6.47 -7.66 -10.66
N LEU A 16 -5.64 -6.60 -10.64
CA LEU A 16 -5.27 -5.89 -9.43
C LEU A 16 -6.44 -5.14 -8.83
N SER A 17 -7.27 -4.49 -9.64
CA SER A 17 -8.49 -3.81 -9.18
C SER A 17 -9.43 -4.77 -8.47
N ASP A 18 -9.64 -5.97 -9.03
CA ASP A 18 -10.46 -7.01 -8.43
C ASP A 18 -9.85 -7.54 -7.12
N LEU A 19 -8.53 -7.76 -7.09
CA LEU A 19 -7.82 -8.17 -5.87
C LEU A 19 -7.98 -7.13 -4.76
N ILE A 20 -7.76 -5.85 -5.08
CA ILE A 20 -7.87 -4.74 -4.12
C ILE A 20 -9.27 -4.71 -3.49
N ALA A 21 -10.31 -4.84 -4.29
CA ALA A 21 -11.68 -4.85 -3.80
C ALA A 21 -11.96 -6.06 -2.88
N ARG A 22 -11.51 -7.26 -3.27
CA ARG A 22 -11.66 -8.47 -2.43
C ARG A 22 -10.85 -8.36 -1.14
N SER A 23 -9.61 -7.90 -1.22
CA SER A 23 -8.73 -7.71 -0.07
C SER A 23 -9.32 -6.72 0.93
N ALA A 24 -9.72 -5.54 0.46
CA ALA A 24 -10.27 -4.50 1.31
C ALA A 24 -11.55 -4.97 2.02
N ARG A 25 -12.47 -5.64 1.31
CA ARG A 25 -13.72 -6.14 1.90
C ARG A 25 -13.50 -7.36 2.80
N GLY A 26 -12.60 -8.28 2.41
CA GLY A 26 -12.41 -9.54 3.12
C GLY A 26 -11.53 -9.44 4.37
N LEU A 27 -10.56 -8.52 4.39
CA LEU A 27 -9.58 -8.41 5.48
C LEU A 27 -9.84 -7.24 6.44
N SER A 28 -10.91 -6.46 6.24
CA SER A 28 -11.22 -5.27 7.04
C SER A 28 -12.48 -5.39 7.90
N VAL A 29 -13.14 -6.54 7.88
CA VAL A 29 -14.47 -6.74 8.50
C VAL A 29 -14.51 -6.56 10.02
N GLU A 30 -13.38 -6.72 10.69
CA GLU A 30 -13.29 -6.59 12.15
C GLU A 30 -13.03 -5.13 12.58
N GLU A 31 -12.36 -4.33 11.73
CA GLU A 31 -11.87 -3.01 12.09
C GLU A 31 -12.64 -1.86 11.45
N TYR A 32 -13.23 -2.10 10.26
CA TYR A 32 -13.95 -1.08 9.52
C TYR A 32 -15.38 -1.53 9.16
N ARG A 33 -16.31 -0.59 9.16
CA ARG A 33 -17.66 -0.82 8.65
C ARG A 33 -17.64 -0.94 7.11
N PRO A 34 -18.59 -1.70 6.50
CA PRO A 34 -18.67 -1.83 5.04
C PRO A 34 -18.70 -0.48 4.29
N GLU A 35 -19.39 0.52 4.83
CA GLU A 35 -19.50 1.85 4.22
C GLU A 35 -18.15 2.59 4.19
N GLN A 36 -17.31 2.39 5.23
CA GLN A 36 -15.96 2.94 5.26
C GLN A 36 -15.08 2.27 4.22
N VAL A 37 -15.15 0.96 4.07
CA VAL A 37 -14.40 0.21 3.05
C VAL A 37 -14.83 0.62 1.65
N ASP A 38 -16.13 0.70 1.38
CA ASP A 38 -16.67 1.13 0.09
C ASP A 38 -16.31 2.61 -0.21
N GLY A 39 -16.32 3.46 0.81
CA GLY A 39 -15.84 4.84 0.71
C GLY A 39 -14.35 4.90 0.35
N ALA A 40 -13.53 4.09 1.01
CA ALA A 40 -12.09 4.02 0.76
C ALA A 40 -11.77 3.49 -0.64
N LEU A 41 -12.55 2.51 -1.15
CA LEU A 41 -12.40 1.96 -2.51
C LEU A 41 -12.72 3.00 -3.61
N ARG A 42 -13.44 4.08 -3.29
CA ARG A 42 -13.65 5.20 -4.22
C ARG A 42 -12.48 6.19 -4.28
N GLY A 43 -11.48 6.05 -3.40
CA GLY A 43 -10.39 7.04 -3.35
C GLY A 43 -9.10 6.55 -2.70
N ALA A 44 -9.10 6.27 -1.41
CA ALA A 44 -7.88 5.93 -0.65
C ALA A 44 -7.31 4.55 -1.03
N PHE A 45 -8.18 3.58 -1.38
CA PHE A 45 -7.79 2.26 -1.85
C PHE A 45 -8.02 2.15 -3.35
N GLY A 46 -7.01 1.76 -4.08
CA GLY A 46 -7.13 1.60 -5.53
C GLY A 46 -5.80 1.33 -6.20
N ILE A 47 -5.87 1.16 -7.51
CA ILE A 47 -4.68 1.08 -8.35
C ILE A 47 -3.88 2.38 -8.21
N ASP A 48 -2.59 2.22 -8.15
CA ASP A 48 -1.61 3.29 -8.20
C ASP A 48 -0.74 3.12 -9.44
N SER A 49 -1.21 3.68 -10.57
CA SER A 49 -0.51 3.56 -11.85
C SER A 49 0.86 4.24 -11.84
N GLN A 50 1.06 5.25 -10.99
CA GLN A 50 2.37 5.90 -10.82
C GLN A 50 3.42 4.90 -10.31
N LEU A 51 3.06 3.97 -9.42
CA LEU A 51 3.98 2.93 -8.96
C LEU A 51 4.31 1.92 -10.08
N ILE A 52 3.38 1.66 -11.00
CA ILE A 52 3.62 0.81 -12.16
C ILE A 52 4.60 1.52 -13.12
N ASP A 53 4.36 2.78 -13.42
CA ASP A 53 5.20 3.59 -14.32
C ASP A 53 6.60 3.83 -13.76
N ASP A 54 6.72 3.95 -12.43
CA ASP A 54 8.01 4.09 -11.73
C ASP A 54 8.73 2.74 -11.54
N GLU A 55 8.13 1.61 -11.97
CA GLU A 55 8.67 0.24 -11.79
C GLU A 55 8.92 -0.13 -10.32
N THR A 56 8.03 0.33 -9.43
CA THR A 56 8.13 0.13 -7.98
C THR A 56 6.93 -0.59 -7.38
N TYR A 57 6.05 -1.12 -8.23
CA TYR A 57 4.89 -1.92 -7.83
C TYR A 57 5.12 -3.40 -8.12
N PHE A 58 4.94 -4.24 -7.10
CA PHE A 58 5.17 -5.67 -7.19
C PHE A 58 3.88 -6.46 -7.07
N VAL A 59 3.85 -7.56 -7.79
CA VAL A 59 2.81 -8.59 -7.74
C VAL A 59 3.41 -9.84 -7.12
N ALA A 60 2.70 -10.45 -6.20
CA ALA A 60 2.98 -11.76 -5.66
C ALA A 60 2.08 -12.79 -6.35
N ASP A 61 2.68 -13.73 -7.03
CA ASP A 61 2.00 -14.89 -7.61
C ASP A 61 2.32 -16.15 -6.81
N GLU A 62 1.30 -16.96 -6.54
CA GLU A 62 1.42 -18.27 -5.94
C GLU A 62 0.74 -19.30 -6.85
N ASN A 63 1.53 -20.21 -7.44
CA ASN A 63 1.04 -21.23 -8.41
C ASN A 63 0.31 -20.63 -9.63
N GLY A 64 0.73 -19.47 -10.12
CA GLY A 64 0.11 -18.79 -11.25
C GLY A 64 -1.14 -17.97 -10.91
N GLU A 65 -1.53 -17.95 -9.64
CA GLU A 65 -2.63 -17.13 -9.14
C GLU A 65 -2.11 -15.90 -8.41
N LEU A 66 -2.77 -14.77 -8.62
CA LEU A 66 -2.47 -13.53 -7.93
C LEU A 66 -2.75 -13.66 -6.43
N ALA A 67 -1.70 -13.52 -5.61
CA ALA A 67 -1.77 -13.66 -4.16
C ALA A 67 -1.75 -12.31 -3.42
N GLY A 68 -1.19 -11.28 -4.05
CA GLY A 68 -1.11 -9.94 -3.45
C GLY A 68 -0.37 -8.95 -4.32
N CYS A 69 -0.39 -7.71 -3.89
CA CYS A 69 0.38 -6.63 -4.49
C CYS A 69 0.84 -5.64 -3.42
N GLY A 70 1.85 -4.86 -3.75
CA GLY A 70 2.37 -3.82 -2.88
C GLY A 70 3.52 -3.09 -3.54
N GLY A 71 3.71 -1.83 -3.16
CA GLY A 71 4.76 -1.03 -3.77
C GLY A 71 5.41 -0.04 -2.81
N TRP A 72 6.42 0.61 -3.33
CA TRP A 72 7.11 1.70 -2.66
C TRP A 72 7.31 2.87 -3.62
N SER A 73 7.54 4.05 -3.10
CA SER A 73 7.72 5.24 -3.91
C SER A 73 8.87 6.10 -3.40
N PHE A 74 9.61 6.64 -4.34
CA PHE A 74 10.58 7.71 -4.15
C PHE A 74 9.96 9.10 -4.41
N ARG A 75 8.61 9.17 -4.36
CA ARG A 75 7.83 10.43 -4.48
C ARG A 75 7.10 10.72 -3.19
N SER A 76 6.75 11.98 -2.98
CA SER A 76 6.15 12.47 -1.73
C SER A 76 4.73 11.97 -1.46
N THR A 77 3.99 11.50 -2.46
CA THR A 77 2.64 10.92 -2.28
C THR A 77 2.67 9.73 -1.32
N LEU A 78 1.94 9.84 -0.22
CA LEU A 78 1.95 8.84 0.85
C LEU A 78 0.90 7.74 0.68
N PHE A 79 -0.29 8.06 0.14
CA PHE A 79 -1.35 7.10 -0.13
C PHE A 79 -2.36 7.63 -1.17
N GLY A 80 -3.27 6.74 -1.59
CA GLY A 80 -4.33 7.03 -2.56
C GLY A 80 -4.08 6.37 -3.91
N GLY A 81 -5.16 5.88 -4.50
CA GLY A 81 -5.17 5.35 -5.86
C GLY A 81 -5.34 6.45 -6.92
N ASP A 82 -5.38 6.07 -8.19
CA ASP A 82 -5.52 6.97 -9.34
C ASP A 82 -6.80 7.82 -9.29
N ALA A 83 -7.87 7.31 -8.68
CA ALA A 83 -9.15 8.00 -8.54
C ALA A 83 -9.06 9.33 -7.75
N ARG A 84 -7.98 9.57 -7.01
CA ARG A 84 -7.74 10.81 -6.29
C ARG A 84 -7.01 11.89 -7.09
N GLY A 85 -6.56 11.61 -8.26
CA GLY A 85 -5.75 12.53 -9.08
C GLY A 85 -6.45 13.80 -9.56
N GLY A 86 -7.67 14.08 -9.11
CA GLY A 86 -8.47 15.19 -9.64
C GLY A 86 -9.34 15.95 -8.65
N ASP A 87 -9.18 15.82 -7.34
CA ASP A 87 -9.99 16.62 -6.44
C ASP A 87 -9.41 18.04 -6.21
N ALA A 88 -10.32 18.97 -5.90
CA ALA A 88 -10.07 20.42 -5.82
C ALA A 88 -9.16 20.86 -4.64
N ARG A 89 -8.47 19.93 -3.97
CA ARG A 89 -7.63 20.20 -2.80
C ARG A 89 -6.12 20.08 -3.03
N GLY A 90 -5.69 20.16 -4.26
CA GLY A 90 -4.28 20.09 -4.64
C GLY A 90 -3.95 18.74 -5.29
N GLY A 91 -3.40 18.84 -6.50
CA GLY A 91 -2.96 17.68 -7.25
C GLY A 91 -2.02 16.81 -6.41
N ARG A 92 -1.97 15.53 -6.76
CA ARG A 92 -1.08 14.54 -6.15
C ARG A 92 0.35 15.10 -6.15
N ASP A 93 0.92 15.35 -4.97
CA ASP A 93 2.32 15.77 -4.88
C ASP A 93 3.21 14.59 -5.27
N ALA A 94 3.68 14.62 -6.50
CA ALA A 94 4.56 13.60 -7.08
C ALA A 94 6.03 14.06 -7.11
N SER A 95 6.40 15.07 -6.31
CA SER A 95 7.77 15.55 -6.19
C SER A 95 8.71 14.44 -5.74
N LEU A 96 9.93 14.46 -6.26
CA LEU A 96 10.96 13.48 -5.89
C LEU A 96 11.43 13.72 -4.44
N LEU A 97 11.58 12.63 -3.71
CA LEU A 97 12.14 12.64 -2.36
C LEU A 97 13.67 12.63 -2.43
N ASP A 98 14.29 13.32 -1.48
CA ASP A 98 15.73 13.21 -1.22
C ASP A 98 15.99 12.00 -0.29
N PRO A 99 16.64 10.93 -0.77
CA PRO A 99 16.91 9.75 0.03
C PRO A 99 17.78 10.02 1.28
N SER A 100 18.58 11.09 1.26
CA SER A 100 19.48 11.43 2.37
C SER A 100 18.74 12.00 3.59
N THR A 101 17.57 12.60 3.39
CA THR A 101 16.82 13.32 4.43
C THR A 101 15.38 12.84 4.62
N GLN A 102 14.80 12.18 3.62
CA GLN A 102 13.40 11.80 3.60
C GLN A 102 13.23 10.27 3.59
N ALA A 103 12.04 9.79 3.96
CA ALA A 103 11.71 8.38 3.98
C ALA A 103 11.02 7.94 2.69
N ALA A 104 11.39 6.76 2.18
CA ALA A 104 10.63 6.09 1.12
C ALA A 104 9.18 5.83 1.56
N LYS A 105 8.23 5.92 0.65
CA LYS A 105 6.81 5.67 0.94
C LYS A 105 6.44 4.23 0.57
N ILE A 106 5.99 3.45 1.54
CA ILE A 106 5.41 2.12 1.31
C ILE A 106 3.90 2.28 1.19
N ARG A 107 3.30 1.75 0.11
CA ARG A 107 1.85 1.94 -0.12
C ARG A 107 1.24 0.90 -1.06
N ALA A 108 -0.09 0.92 -1.14
CA ALA A 108 -0.90 0.07 -2.04
C ALA A 108 -0.71 -1.43 -1.80
N PHE A 109 -0.65 -1.85 -0.53
CA PHE A 109 -0.51 -3.24 -0.10
C PHE A 109 -1.88 -3.89 0.06
N PHE A 110 -2.10 -4.95 -0.72
CA PHE A 110 -3.32 -5.76 -0.67
C PHE A 110 -2.97 -7.24 -0.85
N VAL A 111 -3.63 -8.11 -0.08
CA VAL A 111 -3.41 -9.55 -0.12
C VAL A 111 -4.75 -10.26 -0.37
N GLU A 112 -4.75 -11.28 -1.21
CA GLU A 112 -5.91 -12.14 -1.43
C GLU A 112 -6.36 -12.76 -0.11
N PRO A 113 -7.62 -12.58 0.32
CA PRO A 113 -8.07 -13.06 1.63
C PRO A 113 -7.80 -14.54 1.90
N THR A 114 -7.97 -15.40 0.91
CA THR A 114 -7.72 -16.84 1.01
C THR A 114 -6.22 -17.20 1.15
N LYS A 115 -5.35 -16.23 0.85
CA LYS A 115 -3.88 -16.38 0.94
C LYS A 115 -3.27 -15.50 2.04
N ALA A 116 -4.11 -14.88 2.87
CA ALA A 116 -3.67 -14.08 3.99
C ALA A 116 -2.95 -14.93 5.05
N ARG A 117 -2.06 -14.32 5.84
CA ARG A 117 -1.27 -14.96 6.90
C ARG A 117 -0.29 -16.06 6.43
N ARG A 118 -0.02 -16.13 5.13
CA ARG A 118 0.91 -17.09 4.51
C ARG A 118 2.23 -16.45 4.07
N GLY A 119 2.54 -15.26 4.55
CA GLY A 119 3.79 -14.55 4.27
C GLY A 119 3.78 -13.65 3.04
N VAL A 120 2.68 -13.57 2.28
CA VAL A 120 2.58 -12.75 1.05
C VAL A 120 2.91 -11.28 1.32
N GLY A 121 2.24 -10.66 2.29
CA GLY A 121 2.51 -9.26 2.65
C GLY A 121 3.94 -9.03 3.14
N SER A 122 4.49 -9.99 3.87
CA SER A 122 5.89 -9.93 4.34
C SER A 122 6.89 -9.99 3.19
N ALA A 123 6.68 -10.87 2.21
CA ALA A 123 7.57 -10.99 1.05
C ALA A 123 7.54 -9.73 0.18
N LEU A 124 6.35 -9.16 -0.04
CA LEU A 124 6.19 -7.88 -0.75
C LEU A 124 6.90 -6.74 -0.03
N LEU A 125 6.70 -6.63 1.29
CA LEU A 125 7.30 -5.56 2.10
C LEU A 125 8.83 -5.64 2.09
N GLU A 126 9.38 -6.83 2.26
CA GLU A 126 10.82 -7.08 2.22
C GLU A 126 11.42 -6.72 0.84
N ARG A 127 10.70 -7.01 -0.24
CA ARG A 127 11.11 -6.59 -1.59
C ARG A 127 11.14 -5.08 -1.71
N CYS A 128 10.10 -4.37 -1.27
CA CYS A 128 10.02 -2.91 -1.30
C CYS A 128 11.13 -2.27 -0.47
N GLU A 129 11.36 -2.75 0.74
CA GLU A 129 12.42 -2.24 1.63
C GLU A 129 13.81 -2.42 1.02
N ARG A 130 14.08 -3.57 0.40
CA ARG A 130 15.35 -3.84 -0.28
C ARG A 130 15.59 -2.86 -1.44
N GLU A 131 14.57 -2.62 -2.26
CA GLU A 131 14.65 -1.69 -3.39
C GLU A 131 14.84 -0.24 -2.93
N ALA A 132 14.08 0.19 -1.90
CA ALA A 132 14.21 1.52 -1.32
C ALA A 132 15.63 1.74 -0.75
N ARG A 133 16.15 0.74 -0.04
CA ARG A 133 17.52 0.75 0.49
C ARG A 133 18.56 0.83 -0.61
N ALA A 134 18.38 0.08 -1.69
CA ALA A 134 19.29 0.12 -2.85
C ALA A 134 19.29 1.49 -3.56
N ARG A 135 18.20 2.27 -3.43
CA ARG A 135 18.13 3.67 -3.88
C ARG A 135 18.63 4.70 -2.84
N GLY A 136 19.19 4.26 -1.75
CA GLY A 136 19.83 5.14 -0.75
C GLY A 136 18.90 5.62 0.36
N PHE A 137 17.64 5.16 0.43
CA PHE A 137 16.77 5.53 1.53
C PHE A 137 17.16 4.82 2.82
N ALA A 138 17.39 5.61 3.87
CA ALA A 138 17.68 5.11 5.21
C ALA A 138 16.42 4.77 6.02
N HIS A 139 15.28 5.27 5.61
CA HIS A 139 14.00 5.09 6.29
C HIS A 139 12.87 4.79 5.32
N ALA A 140 11.86 4.07 5.81
CA ALA A 140 10.58 3.89 5.14
C ALA A 140 9.44 4.34 6.05
N GLU A 141 8.37 4.86 5.46
CA GLU A 141 7.15 5.22 6.17
C GLU A 141 5.91 4.82 5.37
N LEU A 142 4.81 4.64 6.06
CA LEU A 142 3.55 4.21 5.49
C LEU A 142 2.37 4.69 6.35
N MET A 143 1.19 4.65 5.75
CA MET A 143 -0.09 4.83 6.45
C MET A 143 -0.75 3.45 6.58
N ALA A 144 -0.63 2.85 7.76
CA ALA A 144 -1.20 1.53 8.01
C ALA A 144 -2.71 1.60 8.16
N THR A 145 -3.44 0.75 7.44
CA THR A 145 -4.82 0.42 7.81
C THR A 145 -4.81 -0.35 9.14
N LEU A 146 -5.91 -0.31 9.90
CA LEU A 146 -5.99 -1.04 11.16
C LEU A 146 -5.75 -2.55 10.99
N PRO A 147 -6.31 -3.24 9.97
CA PRO A 147 -5.99 -4.65 9.70
C PRO A 147 -4.50 -4.90 9.41
N GLY A 148 -3.81 -3.92 8.83
CA GLY A 148 -2.39 -4.03 8.46
C GLY A 148 -1.40 -3.86 9.62
N LEU A 149 -1.82 -3.29 10.74
CA LEU A 149 -0.93 -2.92 11.85
C LEU A 149 -0.05 -4.08 12.33
N LYS A 150 -0.62 -5.28 12.48
CA LYS A 150 0.12 -6.45 12.96
C LYS A 150 1.27 -6.85 12.02
N LEU A 151 1.06 -6.74 10.71
CA LEU A 151 2.10 -7.03 9.71
C LEU A 151 3.28 -6.06 9.87
N TYR A 152 2.99 -4.78 9.87
CA TYR A 152 4.04 -3.75 9.92
C TYR A 152 4.78 -3.73 11.26
N ALA A 153 4.07 -3.87 12.38
CA ALA A 153 4.69 -3.97 13.70
C ALA A 153 5.62 -5.19 13.79
N ALA A 154 5.19 -6.36 13.29
CA ALA A 154 6.03 -7.56 13.26
C ALA A 154 7.27 -7.41 12.35
N ARG A 155 7.27 -6.45 11.44
CA ARG A 155 8.38 -6.14 10.54
C ARG A 155 9.22 -4.94 11.01
N GLY A 156 9.00 -4.47 12.24
CA GLY A 156 9.83 -3.45 12.89
C GLY A 156 9.40 -2.00 12.60
N TYR A 157 8.20 -1.79 12.05
CA TYR A 157 7.64 -0.46 11.96
C TYR A 157 7.10 -0.01 13.31
N VAL A 158 7.36 1.24 13.66
CA VAL A 158 6.85 1.88 14.88
C VAL A 158 5.73 2.84 14.50
N GLY A 159 4.58 2.68 15.16
CA GLY A 159 3.39 3.49 14.92
C GLY A 159 3.44 4.84 15.64
N GLY A 160 2.88 5.85 14.98
CA GLY A 160 2.59 7.16 15.55
C GLY A 160 1.15 7.28 16.02
N LYS A 161 0.71 8.53 16.20
CA LYS A 161 -0.67 8.83 16.56
C LYS A 161 -1.61 8.53 15.39
N MET A 162 -2.72 7.84 15.67
CA MET A 162 -3.77 7.54 14.68
C MET A 162 -4.31 8.85 14.08
N VAL A 163 -4.52 8.83 12.78
CA VAL A 163 -5.07 9.94 12.00
C VAL A 163 -6.39 9.53 11.36
N ARG A 164 -7.30 10.47 11.25
CA ARG A 164 -8.59 10.28 10.58
C ARG A 164 -8.53 10.89 9.18
N TYR A 165 -9.02 10.14 8.24
CA TYR A 165 -9.05 10.49 6.83
C TYR A 165 -10.49 10.63 6.35
N ASP A 166 -10.85 11.78 5.82
CA ASP A 166 -12.19 12.08 5.30
C ASP A 166 -12.42 11.35 3.97
N LEU A 167 -13.48 10.54 3.91
CA LEU A 167 -13.92 9.84 2.71
C LEU A 167 -15.01 10.60 1.94
N GLY A 168 -15.47 11.73 2.47
CA GLY A 168 -16.63 12.47 1.96
C GLY A 168 -17.95 11.95 2.52
N ALA A 169 -19.03 12.68 2.26
CA ALA A 169 -20.39 12.36 2.72
C ALA A 169 -20.51 12.09 4.24
N GLY A 170 -19.63 12.69 5.05
CA GLY A 170 -19.61 12.51 6.51
C GLY A 170 -18.94 11.22 6.99
N GLU A 171 -18.41 10.40 6.08
CA GLU A 171 -17.67 9.18 6.43
C GLU A 171 -16.16 9.46 6.53
N SER A 172 -15.51 8.71 7.39
CA SER A 172 -14.04 8.77 7.58
C SER A 172 -13.47 7.39 7.90
N ILE A 173 -12.18 7.23 7.66
CA ILE A 173 -11.44 6.02 7.99
C ILE A 173 -10.17 6.38 8.76
N GLU A 174 -9.77 5.55 9.70
CA GLU A 174 -8.57 5.74 10.50
C GLU A 174 -7.37 5.01 9.91
N PHE A 175 -6.21 5.68 9.96
CA PHE A 175 -4.91 5.11 9.66
C PHE A 175 -3.92 5.40 10.79
N VAL A 176 -2.89 4.57 10.87
CA VAL A 176 -1.75 4.82 11.78
C VAL A 176 -0.51 5.07 10.93
N PRO A 177 0.09 6.29 10.99
CA PRO A 177 1.38 6.52 10.37
C PRO A 177 2.43 5.66 11.07
N MET A 178 3.22 4.93 10.29
CA MET A 178 4.28 4.06 10.82
C MET A 178 5.58 4.30 10.09
N ARG A 179 6.71 4.12 10.79
CA ARG A 179 8.06 4.35 10.27
C ARG A 179 9.02 3.26 10.71
N LYS A 180 10.02 2.97 9.86
CA LYS A 180 11.09 2.01 10.12
C LYS A 180 12.43 2.56 9.64
N ASP A 181 13.51 2.28 10.40
CA ASP A 181 14.88 2.42 9.94
C ASP A 181 15.24 1.24 9.03
N LEU A 182 15.79 1.53 7.85
CA LEU A 182 16.17 0.53 6.85
C LEU A 182 17.67 0.19 6.88
N ARG A 183 18.46 0.91 7.69
CA ARG A 183 19.91 0.67 7.83
C ARG A 183 20.21 -0.65 8.52
#